data_76d6b3e413ccfa836f505caf62fe0cd3
#
_entry.id   76d6b3e413ccfa836f505caf62fe0cd3
#
_cell.length_a   1.000
_cell.length_b   1.000
_cell.length_c   1.000
_cell.angle_alpha   90.00
_cell.angle_beta   90.00
_cell.angle_gamma   90.00
#
_symmetry.space_group_name_H-M   'P 1'
#
loop_
_entity.id
_entity.type
_entity.pdbx_description
1 polymer ?
#
loop_
_entity_poly.entity_id
_entity_poly.type
_entity_poly.pdbx_seq_one_letter_code
_entity_poly.pdbx_strand_id
1 'polypeptide(L)'
;MLKTGRFLKGIFMMMILFALVIPAKPASAAELTAQQNFSKKVSAELNNYIKKAGGKVTLQYQDLVTGDTFQINGKTPNRAASTIKLPLVLYIMEQADKGKINLNQKLKYKSYHYYGGSGVIQKDRVGTSYTIRDLVKKAMIYSDNIAFIMLKERVGQRNFINYMKSVGGQYAYPNGQNLTSANDLSIYAKRLYQFSEKSARGKELVGYLKKTVYNTTIPRGIKGTAVAHKVGMIPQDRIYNDAAIVYDKNPYVLAIMTKGISYEKSQKVIAGLAAIVNKHHQIKVSANFFKSNADVTIYQSKSKNAAVGTLKKYQTLRILSNQGTWYQIKFGKGSGYIQKKSVTALLKPAVAGWSANQPQIGIIKMTAMAPIVDKITAGTVIGYINKNQDYYFFKKENDFYVVDIGGRVGYVASNYITELSVSK
;
A
#
# COMPACT_ATOMS: atom_id res chain seq x y z
N MET A 1 65.77 23.68 45.45
CA MET A 1 66.06 23.45 44.01
C MET A 1 64.79 23.17 43.31
N LEU A 2 64.31 24.14 42.53
CA LEU A 2 63.06 24.10 41.76
C LEU A 2 63.28 23.33 40.46
N LYS A 3 62.35 22.46 40.09
CA LYS A 3 62.17 21.99 38.71
C LYS A 3 60.74 22.25 38.26
N THR A 4 60.60 23.20 37.33
CA THR A 4 59.43 23.62 36.64
C THR A 4 59.03 22.60 35.60
N GLY A 5 57.81 22.03 35.70
CA GLY A 5 57.17 21.20 34.67
C GLY A 5 56.18 22.05 33.85
N ARG A 6 56.44 22.18 32.57
CA ARG A 6 55.56 22.87 31.59
C ARG A 6 54.34 21.99 31.29
N PHE A 7 53.14 22.54 31.59
CA PHE A 7 51.86 22.00 31.09
C PHE A 7 51.59 22.49 29.66
N LEU A 8 51.56 21.56 28.74
CA LEU A 8 51.08 21.81 27.36
C LEU A 8 49.56 21.75 27.34
N LYS A 9 48.91 22.89 27.17
CA LYS A 9 47.49 22.96 26.93
C LYS A 9 47.21 22.64 25.45
N GLY A 10 46.67 21.44 25.17
CA GLY A 10 46.13 21.07 23.88
C GLY A 10 44.75 21.74 23.70
N ILE A 11 44.66 22.67 22.75
CA ILE A 11 43.39 23.26 22.30
C ILE A 11 42.71 22.27 21.38
N PHE A 12 41.62 21.65 21.83
CA PHE A 12 40.74 20.80 21.01
C PHE A 12 39.83 21.75 20.24
N MET A 13 40.13 21.98 18.97
CA MET A 13 39.32 22.77 18.05
C MET A 13 38.15 21.93 17.58
N MET A 14 36.97 22.14 18.19
CA MET A 14 35.71 21.50 17.83
C MET A 14 35.19 22.15 16.53
N MET A 15 35.39 21.48 15.36
CA MET A 15 34.78 21.88 14.11
C MET A 15 33.26 21.61 14.20
N ILE A 16 32.51 22.67 14.42
CA ILE A 16 31.04 22.64 14.27
C ILE A 16 30.76 22.68 12.76
N LEU A 17 30.38 21.51 12.20
CA LEU A 17 29.82 21.45 10.86
C LEU A 17 28.43 22.12 10.88
N PHE A 18 28.35 23.35 10.42
CA PHE A 18 27.08 23.98 10.07
C PHE A 18 26.54 23.29 8.81
N ALA A 19 25.63 22.34 8.99
CA ALA A 19 24.80 21.87 7.88
C ALA A 19 23.94 23.05 7.39
N LEU A 20 24.31 23.62 6.24
CA LEU A 20 23.47 24.55 5.51
C LEU A 20 22.16 23.87 5.16
N VAL A 21 21.13 24.12 5.97
CA VAL A 21 19.75 23.82 5.59
C VAL A 21 19.40 24.82 4.49
N ILE A 22 19.55 24.38 3.25
CA ILE A 22 19.06 25.14 2.09
C ILE A 22 17.53 25.14 2.19
N PRO A 23 16.86 26.28 2.42
CA PRO A 23 15.41 26.30 2.42
C PRO A 23 14.91 25.85 1.05
N ALA A 24 14.05 24.83 1.03
CA ALA A 24 13.38 24.39 -0.18
C ALA A 24 12.66 25.62 -0.77
N LYS A 25 13.03 25.99 -2.00
CA LYS A 25 12.39 27.07 -2.74
C LYS A 25 10.89 26.81 -2.78
N PRO A 26 10.03 27.78 -2.39
CA PRO A 26 8.59 27.60 -2.49
C PRO A 26 8.24 27.26 -3.95
N ALA A 27 7.47 26.20 -4.15
CA ALA A 27 7.00 25.80 -5.47
C ALA A 27 6.28 27.00 -6.09
N SER A 28 6.75 27.44 -7.26
CA SER A 28 6.07 28.47 -8.04
C SER A 28 4.64 28.01 -8.35
N ALA A 29 3.70 28.95 -8.40
CA ALA A 29 2.25 28.73 -8.57
C ALA A 29 1.83 28.03 -9.89
N ALA A 30 2.76 27.54 -10.68
CA ALA A 30 2.53 26.86 -11.95
C ALA A 30 2.65 25.36 -11.81
N GLU A 31 1.56 24.66 -12.01
CA GLU A 31 1.32 23.21 -12.05
C GLU A 31 1.10 22.53 -10.68
N LEU A 32 -0.15 22.52 -10.27
CA LEU A 32 -0.63 21.54 -9.29
C LEU A 32 -0.24 20.15 -9.77
N THR A 33 0.44 19.38 -8.94
CA THR A 33 0.79 17.97 -9.23
C THR A 33 -0.48 17.17 -9.50
N ALA A 34 -0.36 16.00 -10.12
CA ALA A 34 -1.52 15.11 -10.31
C ALA A 34 -2.23 14.82 -8.97
N GLN A 35 -1.47 14.75 -7.87
CA GLN A 35 -2.00 14.56 -6.53
C GLN A 35 -2.77 15.79 -6.02
N GLN A 36 -2.28 17.00 -6.22
CA GLN A 36 -2.98 18.23 -5.82
C GLN A 36 -4.27 18.42 -6.59
N ASN A 37 -4.25 18.13 -7.91
CA ASN A 37 -5.45 18.12 -8.74
C ASN A 37 -6.44 17.04 -8.32
N PHE A 38 -5.97 15.85 -7.99
CA PHE A 38 -6.77 14.77 -7.42
C PHE A 38 -7.41 15.24 -6.11
N SER A 39 -6.62 15.71 -5.14
CA SER A 39 -7.11 16.14 -3.83
C SER A 39 -8.15 17.26 -3.94
N LYS A 40 -7.91 18.27 -4.78
CA LYS A 40 -8.85 19.39 -4.98
C LYS A 40 -10.20 18.92 -5.57
N LYS A 41 -10.16 18.11 -6.63
CA LYS A 41 -11.37 17.64 -7.31
C LYS A 41 -12.16 16.66 -6.46
N VAL A 42 -11.47 15.69 -5.84
CA VAL A 42 -12.13 14.69 -4.99
C VAL A 42 -12.71 15.30 -3.73
N SER A 43 -12.03 16.29 -3.11
CA SER A 43 -12.56 17.00 -1.93
C SER A 43 -13.90 17.67 -2.21
N ALA A 44 -13.99 18.41 -3.31
CA ALA A 44 -15.22 19.13 -3.66
C ALA A 44 -16.40 18.17 -3.81
N GLU A 45 -16.22 17.07 -4.55
CA GLU A 45 -17.29 16.08 -4.78
C GLU A 45 -17.66 15.31 -3.50
N LEU A 46 -16.66 14.88 -2.71
CA LEU A 46 -16.89 14.19 -1.44
C LEU A 46 -17.58 15.08 -0.40
N ASN A 47 -17.14 16.33 -0.23
CA ASN A 47 -17.76 17.25 0.73
C ASN A 47 -19.22 17.54 0.39
N ASN A 48 -19.53 17.73 -0.91
CA ASN A 48 -20.90 17.89 -1.37
C ASN A 48 -21.74 16.63 -1.10
N TYR A 49 -21.18 15.44 -1.37
CA TYR A 49 -21.86 14.17 -1.09
C TYR A 49 -22.12 13.97 0.41
N ILE A 50 -21.12 14.23 1.26
CA ILE A 50 -21.21 14.12 2.73
C ILE A 50 -22.25 15.08 3.28
N LYS A 51 -22.26 16.34 2.81
CA LYS A 51 -23.26 17.33 3.23
C LYS A 51 -24.69 16.85 2.98
N LYS A 52 -24.96 16.26 1.79
CA LYS A 52 -26.28 15.69 1.44
C LYS A 52 -26.59 14.42 2.26
N ALA A 53 -25.59 13.62 2.56
CA ALA A 53 -25.77 12.39 3.32
C ALA A 53 -26.07 12.67 4.80
N GLY A 54 -25.51 13.71 5.39
CA GLY A 54 -25.58 14.00 6.82
C GLY A 54 -24.77 13.00 7.65
N GLY A 55 -24.78 13.20 8.99
CA GLY A 55 -23.95 12.43 9.92
C GLY A 55 -22.49 12.89 9.92
N LYS A 56 -21.65 12.17 10.68
CA LYS A 56 -20.22 12.42 10.73
C LYS A 56 -19.51 11.38 9.85
N VAL A 57 -18.65 11.84 8.95
CA VAL A 57 -17.85 10.98 8.05
C VAL A 57 -16.38 11.30 8.25
N THR A 58 -15.56 10.28 8.39
CA THR A 58 -14.11 10.37 8.29
C THR A 58 -13.60 9.43 7.20
N LEU A 59 -12.58 9.86 6.46
CA LEU A 59 -12.05 9.12 5.33
C LEU A 59 -10.54 9.27 5.24
N GLN A 60 -9.85 8.18 4.93
CA GLN A 60 -8.44 8.16 4.57
C GLN A 60 -8.25 7.34 3.31
N TYR A 61 -7.59 7.93 2.33
CA TYR A 61 -7.11 7.29 1.11
C TYR A 61 -5.59 7.29 1.10
N GLN A 62 -4.98 6.22 0.61
CA GLN A 62 -3.55 6.17 0.31
C GLN A 62 -3.29 5.32 -0.94
N ASP A 63 -2.67 5.94 -1.94
CA ASP A 63 -2.10 5.26 -3.11
C ASP A 63 -0.89 4.43 -2.67
N LEU A 64 -0.92 3.12 -2.89
CA LEU A 64 0.13 2.21 -2.44
C LEU A 64 1.35 2.19 -3.37
N VAL A 65 1.25 2.81 -4.53
CA VAL A 65 2.33 2.89 -5.49
C VAL A 65 3.07 4.22 -5.39
N THR A 66 2.34 5.34 -5.37
CA THR A 66 2.95 6.68 -5.26
C THR A 66 3.19 7.13 -3.82
N GLY A 67 2.51 6.50 -2.87
CA GLY A 67 2.51 6.92 -1.46
C GLY A 67 1.60 8.13 -1.18
N ASP A 68 0.97 8.72 -2.20
CA ASP A 68 0.10 9.87 -2.05
C ASP A 68 -1.08 9.60 -1.13
N THR A 69 -1.42 10.56 -0.30
CA THR A 69 -2.53 10.47 0.66
C THR A 69 -3.55 11.56 0.46
N PHE A 70 -4.77 11.27 0.86
CA PHE A 70 -5.87 12.23 0.94
C PHE A 70 -6.78 11.87 2.12
N GLN A 71 -7.31 12.85 2.83
CA GLN A 71 -8.19 12.60 3.97
C GLN A 71 -9.32 13.62 4.11
N ILE A 72 -10.41 13.18 4.74
CA ILE A 72 -11.44 14.04 5.34
C ILE A 72 -11.53 13.64 6.81
N ASN A 73 -11.10 14.51 7.70
CA ASN A 73 -11.08 14.27 9.15
C ASN A 73 -10.45 12.92 9.54
N GLY A 74 -9.50 12.40 8.74
CA GLY A 74 -9.00 11.03 8.82
C GLY A 74 -8.34 10.65 10.15
N LYS A 75 -7.86 11.64 10.93
CA LYS A 75 -7.26 11.44 12.25
C LYS A 75 -8.27 11.55 13.41
N THR A 76 -9.52 11.92 13.14
CA THR A 76 -10.55 12.02 14.19
C THR A 76 -10.92 10.62 14.68
N PRO A 77 -10.84 10.35 16.00
CA PRO A 77 -11.13 9.04 16.54
C PRO A 77 -12.63 8.75 16.55
N ASN A 78 -12.97 7.49 16.38
CA ASN A 78 -14.30 6.94 16.59
C ASN A 78 -14.16 5.50 17.12
N ARG A 79 -15.24 4.88 17.57
CA ARG A 79 -15.24 3.48 17.97
C ARG A 79 -14.90 2.59 16.77
N ALA A 80 -13.94 1.70 16.97
CA ALA A 80 -13.45 0.82 15.91
C ALA A 80 -14.48 -0.24 15.50
N ALA A 81 -15.32 -0.67 16.42
CA ALA A 81 -16.17 -1.84 16.22
C ALA A 81 -15.33 -3.05 15.76
N SER A 82 -15.83 -3.85 14.84
CA SER A 82 -15.12 -5.04 14.35
C SER A 82 -13.94 -4.76 13.38
N THR A 83 -13.67 -3.51 13.02
CA THR A 83 -12.44 -3.21 12.25
C THR A 83 -11.18 -3.46 13.07
N ILE A 84 -11.28 -3.43 14.41
CA ILE A 84 -10.18 -3.76 15.33
C ILE A 84 -9.67 -5.21 15.17
N LYS A 85 -10.45 -6.09 14.58
CA LYS A 85 -10.06 -7.48 14.31
C LYS A 85 -8.92 -7.56 13.28
N LEU A 86 -8.85 -6.59 12.36
CA LEU A 86 -7.82 -6.55 11.32
C LEU A 86 -6.40 -6.47 11.91
N PRO A 87 -6.03 -5.50 12.75
CA PRO A 87 -4.67 -5.44 13.32
C PRO A 87 -4.36 -6.63 14.25
N LEU A 88 -5.35 -7.22 14.97
CA LEU A 88 -5.12 -8.41 15.78
C LEU A 88 -4.72 -9.61 14.91
N VAL A 89 -5.49 -9.87 13.86
CA VAL A 89 -5.25 -11.01 12.99
C VAL A 89 -3.97 -10.80 12.15
N LEU A 90 -3.70 -9.58 11.74
CA LEU A 90 -2.44 -9.23 11.06
C LEU A 90 -1.23 -9.54 11.97
N TYR A 91 -1.28 -9.15 13.25
CA TYR A 91 -0.26 -9.49 14.23
C TYR A 91 -0.03 -11.01 14.32
N ILE A 92 -1.11 -11.78 14.47
CA ILE A 92 -1.05 -13.24 14.57
C ILE A 92 -0.40 -13.85 13.33
N MET A 93 -0.80 -13.42 12.14
CA MET A 93 -0.27 -13.95 10.89
C MET A 93 1.20 -13.56 10.66
N GLU A 94 1.62 -12.36 11.07
CA GLU A 94 3.03 -11.96 11.06
C GLU A 94 3.89 -12.75 12.07
N GLN A 95 3.33 -13.06 13.27
CA GLN A 95 4.02 -13.91 14.25
C GLN A 95 4.10 -15.37 13.77
N ALA A 96 3.08 -15.84 13.06
CA ALA A 96 3.09 -17.18 12.47
C ALA A 96 4.10 -17.30 11.30
N ASP A 97 4.25 -16.24 10.51
CA ASP A 97 5.26 -16.18 9.45
C ASP A 97 6.69 -16.23 10.00
N LYS A 98 6.89 -15.69 11.21
CA LYS A 98 8.16 -15.75 11.97
C LYS A 98 8.34 -17.03 12.79
N GLY A 99 7.44 -18.01 12.68
CA GLY A 99 7.48 -19.25 13.47
C GLY A 99 7.12 -19.10 14.95
N LYS A 100 6.72 -17.90 15.43
CA LYS A 100 6.40 -17.64 16.85
C LYS A 100 5.00 -18.06 17.27
N ILE A 101 4.08 -18.25 16.33
CA ILE A 101 2.74 -18.77 16.54
C ILE A 101 2.49 -19.95 15.61
N ASN A 102 2.14 -21.09 16.19
CA ASN A 102 1.69 -22.26 15.40
C ASN A 102 0.19 -22.12 15.10
N LEU A 103 -0.14 -21.88 13.83
CA LEU A 103 -1.54 -21.72 13.38
C LEU A 103 -2.38 -23.00 13.53
N ASN A 104 -1.76 -24.18 13.68
CA ASN A 104 -2.43 -25.45 13.92
C ASN A 104 -2.72 -25.70 15.40
N GLN A 105 -2.18 -24.85 16.31
CA GLN A 105 -2.51 -24.91 17.73
C GLN A 105 -4.01 -24.79 17.91
N LYS A 106 -4.63 -25.70 18.69
CA LYS A 106 -6.04 -25.68 19.04
C LYS A 106 -6.29 -24.86 20.31
N LEU A 107 -7.32 -24.05 20.28
CA LEU A 107 -7.85 -23.30 21.42
C LEU A 107 -9.28 -23.80 21.71
N LYS A 108 -9.62 -23.98 22.98
CA LYS A 108 -10.93 -24.46 23.40
C LYS A 108 -11.87 -23.29 23.64
N TYR A 109 -13.06 -23.32 23.02
CA TYR A 109 -14.14 -22.37 23.29
C TYR A 109 -14.66 -22.58 24.68
N LYS A 110 -14.59 -21.58 25.55
CA LYS A 110 -15.05 -21.59 26.93
C LYS A 110 -16.28 -20.69 27.05
N SER A 111 -17.13 -20.94 28.05
CA SER A 111 -18.38 -20.20 28.23
C SER A 111 -18.19 -18.68 28.33
N TYR A 112 -17.15 -18.24 29.01
CA TYR A 112 -16.83 -16.80 29.13
C TYR A 112 -16.36 -16.12 27.86
N HIS A 113 -16.04 -16.88 26.80
CA HIS A 113 -15.76 -16.29 25.48
C HIS A 113 -17.05 -15.87 24.76
N TYR A 114 -18.21 -16.31 25.27
CA TYR A 114 -19.46 -16.00 24.59
C TYR A 114 -19.69 -14.50 24.46
N TYR A 115 -19.90 -14.07 23.24
CA TYR A 115 -20.27 -12.70 22.90
C TYR A 115 -21.15 -12.74 21.65
N GLY A 116 -22.41 -12.37 21.81
CA GLY A 116 -23.40 -12.39 20.73
C GLY A 116 -23.11 -11.39 19.62
N GLY A 117 -23.94 -11.39 18.60
CA GLY A 117 -23.86 -10.52 17.44
C GLY A 117 -23.28 -11.24 16.21
N SER A 118 -22.17 -10.76 15.64
CA SER A 118 -21.61 -11.35 14.41
C SER A 118 -20.77 -12.60 14.68
N GLY A 119 -20.81 -13.55 13.77
CA GLY A 119 -20.01 -14.76 13.80
C GLY A 119 -20.84 -16.05 13.80
N VAL A 120 -20.16 -17.16 13.66
CA VAL A 120 -20.74 -18.51 13.54
C VAL A 120 -20.51 -19.37 14.80
N ILE A 121 -19.43 -19.11 15.57
CA ILE A 121 -19.07 -19.88 16.76
C ILE A 121 -20.15 -19.81 17.86
N GLN A 122 -20.92 -18.73 17.92
CA GLN A 122 -22.01 -18.57 18.90
C GLN A 122 -23.08 -19.68 18.81
N LYS A 123 -23.12 -20.44 17.70
CA LYS A 123 -24.02 -21.58 17.48
C LYS A 123 -23.38 -22.91 17.86
N ASP A 124 -22.10 -22.92 18.15
CA ASP A 124 -21.35 -24.12 18.44
C ASP A 124 -21.36 -24.43 19.95
N ARG A 125 -21.13 -25.68 20.30
CA ARG A 125 -21.13 -26.15 21.69
C ARG A 125 -19.91 -25.61 22.45
N VAL A 126 -20.10 -25.10 23.67
CA VAL A 126 -19.00 -24.81 24.59
C VAL A 126 -18.14 -26.05 24.77
N GLY A 127 -16.83 -25.91 24.72
CA GLY A 127 -15.87 -27.01 24.70
C GLY A 127 -15.33 -27.37 23.32
N THR A 128 -15.96 -26.91 22.24
CA THR A 128 -15.43 -27.09 20.86
C THR A 128 -14.04 -26.48 20.74
N SER A 129 -13.16 -27.18 20.04
CA SER A 129 -11.78 -26.72 19.81
C SER A 129 -11.58 -26.28 18.36
N TYR A 130 -10.93 -25.14 18.17
CA TYR A 130 -10.60 -24.55 16.87
C TYR A 130 -9.11 -24.33 16.75
N THR A 131 -8.55 -24.53 15.58
CA THR A 131 -7.19 -24.07 15.32
C THR A 131 -7.13 -22.54 15.30
N ILE A 132 -5.96 -21.97 15.59
CA ILE A 132 -5.76 -20.51 15.45
C ILE A 132 -6.09 -20.07 14.02
N ARG A 133 -5.75 -20.89 13.00
CA ARG A 133 -6.09 -20.63 11.59
C ARG A 133 -7.60 -20.55 11.37
N ASP A 134 -8.39 -21.47 11.95
CA ASP A 134 -9.85 -21.43 11.83
C ASP A 134 -10.45 -20.18 12.48
N LEU A 135 -9.92 -19.80 13.65
CA LEU A 135 -10.35 -18.57 14.34
C LEU A 135 -10.02 -17.32 13.52
N VAL A 136 -8.82 -17.23 12.94
CA VAL A 136 -8.42 -16.16 12.02
C VAL A 136 -9.39 -16.06 10.85
N LYS A 137 -9.66 -17.20 10.18
CA LYS A 137 -10.60 -17.29 9.07
C LYS A 137 -12.00 -16.82 9.47
N LYS A 138 -12.54 -17.31 10.61
CA LYS A 138 -13.87 -16.94 11.12
C LYS A 138 -13.94 -15.45 11.50
N ALA A 139 -12.92 -14.90 12.15
CA ALA A 139 -12.85 -13.49 12.51
C ALA A 139 -12.87 -12.56 11.27
N MET A 140 -12.28 -12.98 10.15
CA MET A 140 -12.22 -12.18 8.93
C MET A 140 -13.44 -12.35 8.04
N ILE A 141 -13.86 -13.59 7.77
CA ILE A 141 -14.97 -13.87 6.85
C ILE A 141 -16.32 -13.52 7.46
N TYR A 142 -16.58 -13.99 8.69
CA TYR A 142 -17.87 -13.84 9.38
C TYR A 142 -17.86 -12.73 10.44
N SER A 143 -16.73 -12.02 10.56
CA SER A 143 -16.55 -11.04 11.65
C SER A 143 -16.80 -11.63 13.04
N ASP A 144 -16.44 -12.89 13.27
CA ASP A 144 -16.78 -13.66 14.46
C ASP A 144 -16.21 -13.02 15.73
N ASN A 145 -17.11 -12.71 16.69
CA ASN A 145 -16.76 -12.04 17.94
C ASN A 145 -16.06 -13.00 18.92
N ILE A 146 -16.49 -14.25 18.97
CA ILE A 146 -15.91 -15.27 19.86
C ILE A 146 -14.51 -15.60 19.37
N ALA A 147 -14.32 -15.80 18.06
CA ALA A 147 -13.00 -15.98 17.46
C ALA A 147 -12.04 -14.82 17.84
N PHE A 148 -12.50 -13.58 17.77
CA PHE A 148 -11.69 -12.42 18.17
C PHE A 148 -11.30 -12.47 19.65
N ILE A 149 -12.21 -12.80 20.56
CA ILE A 149 -11.95 -12.89 22.00
C ILE A 149 -10.92 -13.99 22.28
N MET A 150 -11.11 -15.18 21.73
CA MET A 150 -10.19 -16.31 21.89
C MET A 150 -8.78 -15.97 21.35
N LEU A 151 -8.69 -15.32 20.19
CA LEU A 151 -7.42 -14.90 19.61
C LEU A 151 -6.75 -13.79 20.44
N LYS A 152 -7.53 -12.83 20.95
CA LYS A 152 -7.00 -11.75 21.80
C LYS A 152 -6.49 -12.30 23.14
N GLU A 153 -7.21 -13.25 23.76
CA GLU A 153 -6.75 -13.96 24.96
C GLU A 153 -5.42 -14.68 24.70
N ARG A 154 -5.31 -15.41 23.57
CA ARG A 154 -4.11 -16.18 23.22
C ARG A 154 -2.86 -15.31 23.06
N VAL A 155 -2.98 -14.12 22.49
CA VAL A 155 -1.84 -13.22 22.27
C VAL A 155 -1.59 -12.27 23.42
N GLY A 156 -2.61 -12.02 24.26
CA GLY A 156 -2.59 -11.05 25.35
C GLY A 156 -2.81 -9.60 24.86
N GLN A 157 -3.61 -8.87 25.62
CA GLN A 157 -3.99 -7.50 25.28
C GLN A 157 -2.78 -6.56 25.16
N ARG A 158 -1.78 -6.70 26.05
CA ARG A 158 -0.56 -5.87 26.03
C ARG A 158 0.22 -6.02 24.72
N ASN A 159 0.43 -7.26 24.27
CA ASN A 159 1.14 -7.53 23.01
C ASN A 159 0.38 -6.97 21.81
N PHE A 160 -0.95 -7.09 21.82
CA PHE A 160 -1.80 -6.53 20.77
C PHE A 160 -1.72 -5.00 20.71
N ILE A 161 -1.81 -4.31 21.87
CA ILE A 161 -1.67 -2.85 21.96
C ILE A 161 -0.27 -2.42 21.47
N ASN A 162 0.78 -3.08 21.94
CA ASN A 162 2.15 -2.78 21.55
C ASN A 162 2.35 -2.95 20.04
N TYR A 163 1.77 -3.98 19.45
CA TYR A 163 1.81 -4.18 18.00
C TYR A 163 1.13 -3.03 17.26
N MET A 164 -0.10 -2.64 17.64
CA MET A 164 -0.79 -1.53 16.99
C MET A 164 0.03 -0.23 17.04
N LYS A 165 0.64 0.07 18.19
CA LYS A 165 1.54 1.23 18.34
C LYS A 165 2.78 1.10 17.46
N SER A 166 3.41 -0.07 17.42
CA SER A 166 4.65 -0.31 16.65
C SER A 166 4.48 -0.15 15.14
N VAL A 167 3.28 -0.38 14.63
CA VAL A 167 2.97 -0.16 13.20
C VAL A 167 2.45 1.25 12.90
N GLY A 168 2.37 2.13 13.91
CA GLY A 168 2.03 3.54 13.77
C GLY A 168 0.59 3.92 14.11
N GLY A 169 -0.19 3.00 14.70
CA GLY A 169 -1.55 3.31 15.17
C GLY A 169 -1.54 4.26 16.37
N GLN A 170 -2.31 5.33 16.27
CA GLN A 170 -2.43 6.35 17.33
C GLN A 170 -3.43 5.94 18.43
N TYR A 171 -4.52 5.28 18.03
CA TYR A 171 -5.60 4.88 18.93
C TYR A 171 -5.57 3.37 19.22
N ALA A 172 -4.58 2.95 20.01
CA ALA A 172 -4.41 1.54 20.42
C ALA A 172 -4.99 1.30 21.81
N TYR A 173 -6.31 1.19 21.92
CA TYR A 173 -7.07 1.05 23.17
C TYR A 173 -6.75 2.14 24.21
N PRO A 174 -6.85 3.44 23.88
CA PRO A 174 -6.63 4.49 24.86
C PRO A 174 -7.65 4.34 25.99
N ASN A 175 -7.16 4.30 27.25
CA ASN A 175 -8.00 4.08 28.45
C ASN A 175 -8.92 2.84 28.35
N GLY A 176 -8.47 1.77 27.70
CA GLY A 176 -9.24 0.53 27.50
C GLY A 176 -10.35 0.62 26.45
N GLN A 177 -10.56 1.77 25.83
CA GLN A 177 -11.61 1.97 24.85
C GLN A 177 -11.23 1.44 23.47
N ASN A 178 -12.15 0.75 22.82
CA ASN A 178 -11.97 0.26 21.44
C ASN A 178 -12.15 1.41 20.43
N LEU A 179 -11.14 2.28 20.33
CA LEU A 179 -11.10 3.41 19.42
C LEU A 179 -10.15 3.14 18.24
N THR A 180 -10.38 3.85 17.14
CA THR A 180 -9.53 3.92 15.96
C THR A 180 -9.82 5.20 15.18
N SER A 181 -9.05 5.47 14.14
CA SER A 181 -9.33 6.52 13.16
C SER A 181 -9.28 5.94 11.73
N ALA A 182 -9.80 6.66 10.75
CA ALA A 182 -9.65 6.26 9.35
C ALA A 182 -8.15 6.19 8.95
N ASN A 183 -7.32 7.06 9.53
CA ASN A 183 -5.88 7.02 9.37
C ASN A 183 -5.26 5.73 9.92
N ASP A 184 -5.60 5.32 11.15
CA ASP A 184 -5.09 4.08 11.75
C ASP A 184 -5.51 2.85 10.95
N LEU A 185 -6.77 2.80 10.52
CA LEU A 185 -7.27 1.72 9.66
C LEU A 185 -6.52 1.63 8.32
N SER A 186 -6.18 2.79 7.75
CA SER A 186 -5.34 2.87 6.54
C SER A 186 -3.93 2.33 6.79
N ILE A 187 -3.33 2.65 7.94
CA ILE A 187 -2.01 2.13 8.34
C ILE A 187 -2.03 0.60 8.43
N TYR A 188 -3.04 0.01 9.09
CA TYR A 188 -3.16 -1.44 9.22
C TYR A 188 -3.40 -2.13 7.88
N ALA A 189 -4.26 -1.56 7.03
CA ALA A 189 -4.52 -2.09 5.70
C ALA A 189 -3.27 -2.00 4.79
N LYS A 190 -2.52 -0.89 4.83
CA LYS A 190 -1.23 -0.75 4.14
C LYS A 190 -0.22 -1.78 4.63
N ARG A 191 -0.12 -1.98 5.95
CA ARG A 191 0.78 -2.98 6.53
C ARG A 191 0.43 -4.39 6.05
N LEU A 192 -0.87 -4.72 5.99
CA LEU A 192 -1.33 -5.99 5.43
C LEU A 192 -0.95 -6.13 3.95
N TYR A 193 -1.16 -5.09 3.14
CA TYR A 193 -0.75 -5.10 1.74
C TYR A 193 0.74 -5.42 1.61
N GLN A 194 1.60 -4.69 2.32
CA GLN A 194 3.06 -4.89 2.31
C GLN A 194 3.47 -6.30 2.79
N PHE A 195 2.76 -6.85 3.76
CA PHE A 195 2.97 -8.20 4.25
C PHE A 195 2.55 -9.24 3.20
N SER A 196 1.42 -9.03 2.52
CA SER A 196 0.92 -9.94 1.49
C SER A 196 1.81 -10.03 0.25
N GLU A 197 2.57 -8.97 -0.05
CA GLU A 197 3.51 -8.96 -1.17
C GLU A 197 4.73 -9.89 -0.92
N LYS A 198 5.02 -10.19 0.36
CA LYS A 198 6.25 -10.90 0.77
C LYS A 198 5.99 -12.25 1.42
N SER A 199 4.76 -12.56 1.79
CA SER A 199 4.44 -13.72 2.63
C SER A 199 3.21 -14.48 2.15
N ALA A 200 3.30 -15.81 2.14
CA ALA A 200 2.16 -16.69 1.91
C ALA A 200 1.06 -16.50 2.96
N ARG A 201 1.45 -16.20 4.23
CA ARG A 201 0.51 -15.89 5.32
C ARG A 201 -0.23 -14.58 5.09
N GLY A 202 0.46 -13.58 4.55
CA GLY A 202 -0.16 -12.32 4.14
C GLY A 202 -1.16 -12.52 3.00
N LYS A 203 -0.82 -13.31 1.98
CA LYS A 203 -1.73 -13.68 0.87
C LYS A 203 -2.95 -14.44 1.37
N GLU A 204 -2.76 -15.38 2.31
CA GLU A 204 -3.83 -16.12 2.97
C GLU A 204 -4.83 -15.18 3.67
N LEU A 205 -4.32 -14.22 4.45
CA LEU A 205 -5.16 -13.23 5.16
C LEU A 205 -5.95 -12.34 4.21
N VAL A 206 -5.31 -11.85 3.16
CA VAL A 206 -5.98 -11.11 2.08
C VAL A 206 -7.08 -11.95 1.43
N GLY A 207 -6.83 -13.25 1.21
CA GLY A 207 -7.81 -14.19 0.69
C GLY A 207 -9.07 -14.31 1.58
N TYR A 208 -8.92 -14.29 2.89
CA TYR A 208 -10.06 -14.31 3.83
C TYR A 208 -10.86 -13.00 3.78
N LEU A 209 -10.19 -11.85 3.71
CA LEU A 209 -10.85 -10.56 3.60
C LEU A 209 -11.62 -10.37 2.28
N LYS A 210 -11.11 -10.94 1.17
CA LYS A 210 -11.84 -10.95 -0.11
C LYS A 210 -13.09 -11.84 -0.09
N LYS A 211 -13.15 -12.80 0.85
CA LYS A 211 -14.28 -13.75 1.01
C LYS A 211 -15.24 -13.36 2.13
N THR A 212 -15.14 -12.14 2.67
CA THR A 212 -16.07 -11.68 3.70
C THR A 212 -17.51 -11.70 3.19
N VAL A 213 -18.46 -11.99 4.10
CA VAL A 213 -19.90 -12.01 3.80
C VAL A 213 -20.53 -10.61 3.79
N TYR A 214 -19.77 -9.57 4.13
CA TYR A 214 -20.26 -8.19 4.30
C TYR A 214 -19.81 -7.30 3.12
N ASN A 215 -20.50 -7.33 1.98
CA ASN A 215 -20.06 -6.68 0.73
C ASN A 215 -20.90 -5.46 0.30
N THR A 216 -21.66 -4.85 1.22
CA THR A 216 -22.61 -3.77 0.90
C THR A 216 -22.03 -2.36 1.03
N THR A 217 -20.75 -2.23 1.39
CA THR A 217 -20.02 -0.98 1.65
C THR A 217 -19.03 -0.65 0.52
N ILE A 218 -17.73 -0.54 0.81
CA ILE A 218 -16.70 -0.19 -0.20
C ILE A 218 -16.80 -1.07 -1.48
N PRO A 219 -16.91 -2.41 -1.39
CA PRO A 219 -16.97 -3.24 -2.61
C PRO A 219 -18.17 -2.93 -3.51
N ARG A 220 -19.31 -2.55 -2.93
CA ARG A 220 -20.51 -2.16 -3.71
C ARG A 220 -20.26 -0.91 -4.57
N GLY A 221 -19.41 0.01 -4.10
CA GLY A 221 -19.03 1.23 -4.81
C GLY A 221 -17.95 1.04 -5.87
N ILE A 222 -17.25 -0.11 -5.87
CA ILE A 222 -16.09 -0.37 -6.72
C ILE A 222 -16.33 -1.67 -7.48
N LYS A 223 -16.95 -1.54 -8.66
CA LYS A 223 -17.30 -2.70 -9.50
C LYS A 223 -16.08 -3.17 -10.32
N GLY A 224 -15.98 -4.48 -10.54
CA GLY A 224 -14.98 -5.07 -11.42
C GLY A 224 -13.54 -5.11 -10.86
N THR A 225 -13.34 -4.74 -9.59
CA THR A 225 -12.04 -4.71 -8.93
C THR A 225 -12.09 -5.53 -7.63
N ALA A 226 -11.08 -6.35 -7.38
CA ALA A 226 -11.00 -7.12 -6.16
C ALA A 226 -10.75 -6.22 -4.95
N VAL A 227 -11.54 -6.39 -3.90
CA VAL A 227 -11.44 -5.62 -2.65
C VAL A 227 -11.26 -6.57 -1.48
N ALA A 228 -10.19 -6.40 -0.71
CA ALA A 228 -10.00 -7.07 0.57
C ALA A 228 -10.34 -6.08 1.69
N HIS A 229 -11.37 -6.34 2.48
CA HIS A 229 -11.87 -5.34 3.42
C HIS A 229 -12.41 -5.93 4.73
N LYS A 230 -12.50 -5.06 5.74
CA LYS A 230 -13.06 -5.40 7.04
C LYS A 230 -14.03 -4.32 7.50
N VAL A 231 -15.29 -4.71 7.65
CA VAL A 231 -16.34 -3.86 8.24
C VAL A 231 -16.31 -3.87 9.76
N GLY A 232 -16.85 -2.80 10.36
CA GLY A 232 -17.13 -2.71 11.79
C GLY A 232 -18.44 -1.96 12.03
N MET A 233 -19.31 -2.49 12.89
CA MET A 233 -20.64 -1.93 13.14
C MET A 233 -20.97 -1.93 14.63
N ILE A 234 -21.59 -0.84 15.10
CA ILE A 234 -22.26 -0.71 16.39
C ILE A 234 -23.60 -0.04 16.12
N PRO A 235 -24.66 -0.80 15.79
CA PRO A 235 -25.96 -0.26 15.37
C PRO A 235 -26.57 0.69 16.41
N GLN A 236 -26.43 0.39 17.69
CA GLN A 236 -26.96 1.20 18.80
C GLN A 236 -26.36 2.63 18.79
N ASP A 237 -25.09 2.77 18.44
CA ASP A 237 -24.37 4.05 18.37
C ASP A 237 -24.43 4.65 16.94
N ARG A 238 -25.12 3.99 16.00
CA ARG A 238 -25.14 4.34 14.57
C ARG A 238 -23.73 4.53 13.99
N ILE A 239 -22.81 3.59 14.31
CA ILE A 239 -21.43 3.58 13.86
C ILE A 239 -21.25 2.46 12.84
N TYR A 240 -20.71 2.83 11.65
CA TYR A 240 -20.44 1.89 10.58
C TYR A 240 -19.13 2.28 9.88
N ASN A 241 -18.20 1.34 9.86
CA ASN A 241 -16.84 1.54 9.37
C ASN A 241 -16.51 0.49 8.30
N ASP A 242 -15.62 0.82 7.39
CA ASP A 242 -15.03 -0.13 6.47
C ASP A 242 -13.58 0.29 6.15
N ALA A 243 -12.67 -0.67 6.14
CA ALA A 243 -11.27 -0.48 5.79
C ALA A 243 -10.87 -1.50 4.74
N ALA A 244 -10.36 -1.02 3.60
CA ALA A 244 -10.15 -1.82 2.41
C ALA A 244 -8.78 -1.62 1.77
N ILE A 245 -8.27 -2.70 1.16
CA ILE A 245 -7.26 -2.68 0.11
C ILE A 245 -7.99 -2.93 -1.21
N VAL A 246 -7.89 -2.00 -2.14
CA VAL A 246 -8.46 -2.10 -3.47
C VAL A 246 -7.35 -2.53 -4.42
N TYR A 247 -7.51 -3.72 -5.03
CA TYR A 247 -6.52 -4.34 -5.93
C TYR A 247 -6.76 -3.94 -7.38
N ASP A 248 -6.57 -2.66 -7.64
CA ASP A 248 -6.60 -2.12 -9.00
C ASP A 248 -5.19 -2.20 -9.64
N LYS A 249 -5.06 -1.79 -10.89
CA LYS A 249 -3.76 -1.60 -11.56
C LYS A 249 -2.80 -0.74 -10.74
N ASN A 250 -3.36 0.22 -10.03
CA ASN A 250 -2.70 1.04 -9.03
C ASN A 250 -3.38 0.79 -7.68
N PRO A 251 -2.95 -0.21 -6.90
CA PRO A 251 -3.63 -0.52 -5.66
C PRO A 251 -3.59 0.66 -4.69
N TYR A 252 -4.66 0.77 -3.91
CA TYR A 252 -4.78 1.80 -2.89
C TYR A 252 -5.52 1.29 -1.66
N VAL A 253 -5.33 1.98 -0.55
CA VAL A 253 -6.07 1.78 0.69
C VAL A 253 -7.15 2.83 0.79
N LEU A 254 -8.34 2.42 1.24
CA LEU A 254 -9.45 3.29 1.54
C LEU A 254 -10.09 2.88 2.87
N ALA A 255 -10.12 3.79 3.84
CA ALA A 255 -10.83 3.62 5.09
C ALA A 255 -11.90 4.70 5.22
N ILE A 256 -13.12 4.29 5.52
CA ILE A 256 -14.29 5.18 5.68
C ILE A 256 -14.99 4.81 6.99
N MET A 257 -15.26 5.81 7.83
CA MET A 257 -16.02 5.63 9.06
C MET A 257 -17.19 6.60 9.07
N THR A 258 -18.36 6.12 9.52
CA THR A 258 -19.57 6.93 9.65
C THR A 258 -20.16 6.85 11.04
N LYS A 259 -20.78 7.94 11.50
CA LYS A 259 -21.52 8.00 12.78
C LYS A 259 -22.78 8.85 12.64
N GLY A 260 -23.88 8.41 13.30
CA GLY A 260 -25.10 9.20 13.41
C GLY A 260 -26.09 9.05 12.25
N ILE A 261 -25.91 8.08 11.35
CA ILE A 261 -26.85 7.75 10.27
C ILE A 261 -27.32 6.29 10.42
N SER A 262 -28.49 5.95 9.79
CA SER A 262 -29.02 4.59 9.87
C SER A 262 -28.11 3.56 9.17
N TYR A 263 -28.34 2.28 9.42
CA TYR A 263 -27.61 1.19 8.77
C TYR A 263 -27.71 1.28 7.25
N GLU A 264 -28.92 1.31 6.71
CA GLU A 264 -29.19 1.32 5.27
C GLU A 264 -28.56 2.55 4.58
N LYS A 265 -28.67 3.70 5.26
CA LYS A 265 -28.05 4.94 4.77
C LYS A 265 -26.52 4.85 4.79
N SER A 266 -25.94 4.28 5.84
CA SER A 266 -24.48 4.12 5.96
C SER A 266 -23.91 3.24 4.87
N GLN A 267 -24.59 2.15 4.49
CA GLN A 267 -24.15 1.27 3.41
C GLN A 267 -24.10 2.03 2.06
N LYS A 268 -25.14 2.81 1.78
CA LYS A 268 -25.21 3.67 0.56
C LYS A 268 -24.13 4.76 0.59
N VAL A 269 -23.93 5.40 1.74
CA VAL A 269 -22.95 6.49 1.91
C VAL A 269 -21.53 5.98 1.72
N ILE A 270 -21.15 4.88 2.39
CA ILE A 270 -19.81 4.31 2.25
C ILE A 270 -19.55 3.86 0.81
N ALA A 271 -20.53 3.19 0.17
CA ALA A 271 -20.42 2.78 -1.23
C ALA A 271 -20.28 3.98 -2.19
N GLY A 272 -21.08 5.03 -1.98
CA GLY A 272 -21.03 6.24 -2.79
C GLY A 272 -19.71 7.00 -2.65
N LEU A 273 -19.20 7.14 -1.44
CA LEU A 273 -17.87 7.73 -1.19
C LEU A 273 -16.76 6.91 -1.85
N ALA A 274 -16.82 5.58 -1.75
CA ALA A 274 -15.87 4.68 -2.41
C ALA A 274 -15.92 4.83 -3.95
N ALA A 275 -17.10 4.96 -4.54
CA ALA A 275 -17.28 5.19 -5.98
C ALA A 275 -16.66 6.51 -6.43
N ILE A 276 -16.86 7.59 -5.66
CA ILE A 276 -16.27 8.91 -5.94
C ILE A 276 -14.75 8.82 -5.89
N VAL A 277 -14.19 8.25 -4.81
CA VAL A 277 -12.74 8.09 -4.67
C VAL A 277 -12.18 7.26 -5.83
N ASN A 278 -12.80 6.12 -6.15
CA ASN A 278 -12.36 5.25 -7.24
C ASN A 278 -12.40 5.96 -8.61
N LYS A 279 -13.46 6.70 -8.91
CA LYS A 279 -13.57 7.50 -10.14
C LYS A 279 -12.38 8.46 -10.30
N HIS A 280 -12.07 9.22 -9.25
CA HIS A 280 -10.97 10.17 -9.28
C HIS A 280 -9.60 9.47 -9.25
N HIS A 281 -9.48 8.33 -8.57
CA HIS A 281 -8.29 7.49 -8.59
C HIS A 281 -8.00 7.00 -10.02
N GLN A 282 -9.00 6.49 -10.75
CA GLN A 282 -8.85 6.08 -12.15
C GLN A 282 -8.38 7.23 -13.04
N ILE A 283 -8.90 8.43 -12.86
CA ILE A 283 -8.46 9.64 -13.59
C ILE A 283 -7.01 9.98 -13.22
N LYS A 284 -6.64 9.96 -11.94
CA LYS A 284 -5.27 10.20 -11.47
C LYS A 284 -4.30 9.19 -12.08
N VAL A 285 -4.64 7.91 -12.04
CA VAL A 285 -3.82 6.82 -12.59
C VAL A 285 -3.68 6.96 -14.12
N SER A 286 -4.76 7.31 -14.81
CA SER A 286 -4.74 7.56 -16.26
C SER A 286 -3.85 8.75 -16.62
N ALA A 287 -3.89 9.81 -15.83
CA ALA A 287 -3.04 11.00 -16.03
C ALA A 287 -1.55 10.75 -15.77
N ASN A 288 -1.21 9.64 -15.12
CA ASN A 288 0.17 9.24 -14.84
C ASN A 288 0.79 8.35 -15.93
N PHE A 289 0.11 8.14 -17.06
CA PHE A 289 0.64 7.41 -18.20
C PHE A 289 0.97 8.35 -19.35
N PHE A 290 1.95 7.98 -20.14
CA PHE A 290 2.27 8.66 -21.38
C PHE A 290 2.64 7.65 -22.48
N LYS A 291 2.59 8.11 -23.72
CA LYS A 291 3.09 7.41 -24.90
C LYS A 291 4.29 8.17 -25.45
N SER A 292 5.37 7.46 -25.74
CA SER A 292 6.54 8.04 -26.40
C SER A 292 6.23 8.42 -27.84
N ASN A 293 6.62 9.65 -28.25
CA ASN A 293 6.38 10.17 -29.61
C ASN A 293 7.49 9.76 -30.58
N ALA A 294 8.67 9.42 -30.04
CA ALA A 294 9.87 8.96 -30.73
C ALA A 294 10.60 7.97 -29.82
N ASP A 295 11.75 7.48 -30.25
CA ASP A 295 12.68 6.80 -29.33
C ASP A 295 13.15 7.82 -28.26
N VAL A 296 13.04 7.43 -26.99
CA VAL A 296 13.26 8.34 -25.86
C VAL A 296 14.43 7.84 -25.03
N THR A 297 15.43 8.69 -24.83
CA THR A 297 16.54 8.41 -23.92
C THR A 297 16.09 8.57 -22.47
N ILE A 298 16.44 7.60 -21.64
CA ILE A 298 16.26 7.61 -20.19
C ILE A 298 17.58 8.00 -19.55
N TYR A 299 17.56 9.00 -18.67
CA TYR A 299 18.72 9.52 -17.97
C TYR A 299 18.71 9.16 -16.50
N GLN A 300 19.89 9.04 -15.90
CA GLN A 300 20.05 8.77 -14.47
C GLN A 300 19.57 9.94 -13.59
N SER A 301 19.68 11.16 -14.10
CA SER A 301 19.28 12.40 -13.41
C SER A 301 18.62 13.38 -14.39
N LYS A 302 18.15 14.52 -13.88
CA LYS A 302 17.60 15.61 -14.69
C LYS A 302 18.66 16.37 -15.50
N SER A 303 19.73 15.71 -15.88
CA SER A 303 20.75 16.18 -16.80
C SER A 303 20.90 15.18 -17.93
N LYS A 304 21.38 15.62 -19.09
CA LYS A 304 21.56 14.74 -20.25
C LYS A 304 22.88 13.95 -20.22
N ASN A 305 23.63 13.98 -19.13
CA ASN A 305 25.02 13.51 -19.10
C ASN A 305 25.17 11.99 -18.86
N ALA A 306 24.15 11.31 -18.38
CA ALA A 306 24.22 9.87 -18.09
C ALA A 306 22.96 9.16 -18.58
N ALA A 307 22.98 8.65 -19.80
CA ALA A 307 21.95 7.79 -20.33
C ALA A 307 22.04 6.39 -19.70
N VAL A 308 20.94 5.90 -19.18
CA VAL A 308 20.82 4.57 -18.53
C VAL A 308 20.05 3.58 -19.37
N GLY A 309 19.35 4.06 -20.41
CA GLY A 309 18.61 3.24 -21.36
C GLY A 309 17.81 4.06 -22.34
N THR A 310 17.01 3.37 -23.15
CA THR A 310 16.10 3.97 -24.12
C THR A 310 14.75 3.25 -24.14
N LEU A 311 13.73 3.98 -24.60
CA LEU A 311 12.42 3.46 -24.95
C LEU A 311 12.18 3.64 -26.43
N LYS A 312 11.58 2.65 -27.05
CA LYS A 312 11.15 2.74 -28.43
C LYS A 312 9.95 3.67 -28.59
N LYS A 313 9.78 4.22 -29.79
CA LYS A 313 8.60 4.99 -30.18
C LYS A 313 7.30 4.22 -29.89
N TYR A 314 6.27 4.94 -29.50
CA TYR A 314 4.94 4.43 -29.18
C TYR A 314 4.84 3.55 -27.93
N GLN A 315 5.88 3.47 -27.11
CA GLN A 315 5.80 2.74 -25.85
C GLN A 315 5.01 3.54 -24.81
N THR A 316 4.16 2.83 -24.08
CA THR A 316 3.38 3.41 -22.99
C THR A 316 4.07 3.14 -21.66
N LEU A 317 4.29 4.18 -20.87
CA LEU A 317 4.92 4.09 -19.56
C LEU A 317 4.16 4.88 -18.51
N ARG A 318 4.45 4.54 -17.27
CA ARG A 318 3.94 5.22 -16.10
C ARG A 318 4.89 6.29 -15.62
N ILE A 319 4.34 7.47 -15.31
CA ILE A 319 5.03 8.57 -14.66
C ILE A 319 4.95 8.36 -13.14
N LEU A 320 6.09 8.40 -12.44
CA LEU A 320 6.15 8.40 -10.98
C LEU A 320 5.94 9.82 -10.43
N SER A 321 6.61 10.80 -11.02
CA SER A 321 6.42 12.19 -10.62
C SER A 321 6.73 13.17 -11.75
N ASN A 322 6.16 14.38 -11.63
CA ASN A 322 6.43 15.52 -12.49
C ASN A 322 7.56 16.36 -11.87
N GLN A 323 8.64 16.57 -12.61
CA GLN A 323 9.87 17.22 -12.15
C GLN A 323 10.24 18.42 -13.07
N GLY A 324 9.32 19.38 -13.22
CA GLY A 324 9.51 20.52 -14.12
C GLY A 324 9.42 20.12 -15.59
N THR A 325 10.49 20.25 -16.37
CA THR A 325 10.56 19.81 -17.78
C THR A 325 10.81 18.31 -17.94
N TRP A 326 10.94 17.56 -16.84
CA TRP A 326 11.21 16.14 -16.79
C TRP A 326 10.07 15.35 -16.17
N TYR A 327 9.90 14.11 -16.62
CA TYR A 327 9.16 13.09 -15.89
C TYR A 327 10.13 12.09 -15.25
N GLN A 328 9.86 11.73 -14.01
CA GLN A 328 10.50 10.61 -13.33
C GLN A 328 9.69 9.34 -13.61
N ILE A 329 10.39 8.28 -13.99
CA ILE A 329 9.80 6.95 -14.25
C ILE A 329 10.55 5.90 -13.44
N LYS A 330 9.94 4.74 -13.21
CA LYS A 330 10.64 3.60 -12.63
C LYS A 330 11.55 2.98 -13.68
N PHE A 331 12.85 2.93 -13.39
CA PHE A 331 13.85 2.34 -14.26
C PHE A 331 15.05 1.87 -13.45
N GLY A 332 15.52 0.64 -13.68
CA GLY A 332 16.61 0.07 -12.90
C GLY A 332 16.23 -0.25 -11.46
N LYS A 333 17.17 -0.12 -10.54
CA LYS A 333 16.97 -0.22 -9.09
C LYS A 333 16.26 0.99 -8.48
N GLY A 334 16.05 2.04 -9.26
CA GLY A 334 15.50 3.29 -8.78
C GLY A 334 14.60 3.97 -9.78
N SER A 335 15.00 5.15 -10.20
CA SER A 335 14.27 6.01 -11.13
C SER A 335 15.14 6.40 -12.32
N GLY A 336 14.48 6.55 -13.47
CA GLY A 336 15.03 7.23 -14.64
C GLY A 336 14.27 8.52 -14.91
N TYR A 337 14.84 9.39 -15.72
CA TYR A 337 14.27 10.69 -16.10
C TYR A 337 14.17 10.80 -17.62
N ILE A 338 13.00 11.26 -18.08
CA ILE A 338 12.74 11.53 -19.51
C ILE A 338 12.25 12.95 -19.69
N GLN A 339 12.52 13.55 -20.86
CA GLN A 339 12.03 14.89 -21.17
C GLN A 339 10.55 14.86 -21.55
N LYS A 340 9.74 15.75 -20.99
CA LYS A 340 8.31 15.86 -21.27
C LYS A 340 7.97 16.05 -22.75
N LYS A 341 8.78 16.82 -23.48
CA LYS A 341 8.58 17.07 -24.92
C LYS A 341 8.62 15.82 -25.79
N SER A 342 9.21 14.73 -25.28
CA SER A 342 9.36 13.47 -26.02
C SER A 342 8.15 12.54 -25.89
N VAL A 343 7.10 12.96 -25.17
CA VAL A 343 5.97 12.12 -24.82
C VAL A 343 4.65 12.87 -24.87
N THR A 344 3.56 12.12 -25.06
CA THR A 344 2.18 12.63 -25.00
C THR A 344 1.44 11.96 -23.84
N ALA A 345 0.77 12.73 -23.01
CA ALA A 345 -0.05 12.21 -21.92
C ALA A 345 -1.20 11.34 -22.46
N LEU A 346 -1.47 10.23 -21.79
CA LEU A 346 -2.54 9.29 -22.10
C LEU A 346 -3.64 9.34 -21.04
N LEU A 347 -4.89 9.35 -21.50
CA LEU A 347 -6.06 9.25 -20.62
C LEU A 347 -6.35 7.80 -20.17
N LYS A 348 -5.86 6.80 -20.91
CA LYS A 348 -5.98 5.37 -20.58
C LYS A 348 -4.73 4.62 -21.00
N PRO A 349 -4.23 3.68 -20.18
CA PRO A 349 -3.12 2.84 -20.60
C PRO A 349 -3.56 1.91 -21.73
N ALA A 350 -2.86 1.96 -22.85
CA ALA A 350 -3.17 1.15 -24.04
C ALA A 350 -2.62 -0.29 -23.97
N VAL A 351 -2.00 -0.71 -22.86
CA VAL A 351 -1.24 -1.98 -22.79
C VAL A 351 -1.87 -2.93 -21.76
N ALA A 352 -2.22 -4.14 -22.21
CA ALA A 352 -2.52 -5.26 -21.34
C ALA A 352 -1.22 -5.75 -20.64
N GLY A 353 -1.32 -6.25 -19.41
CA GLY A 353 -0.21 -6.89 -18.71
C GLY A 353 0.61 -6.01 -17.75
N TRP A 354 0.12 -4.85 -17.35
CA TRP A 354 0.75 -4.05 -16.31
C TRP A 354 0.76 -4.79 -14.98
N SER A 355 1.94 -5.06 -14.44
CA SER A 355 2.12 -5.57 -13.08
C SER A 355 3.08 -4.67 -12.33
N ALA A 356 2.57 -3.60 -11.76
CA ALA A 356 3.35 -2.68 -10.91
C ALA A 356 3.73 -3.30 -9.55
N ASN A 357 3.24 -4.50 -9.23
CA ASN A 357 3.25 -5.06 -7.88
C ASN A 357 3.78 -6.49 -7.80
N GLN A 358 4.67 -6.87 -8.69
CA GLN A 358 5.37 -8.15 -8.54
C GLN A 358 6.45 -8.00 -7.46
N PRO A 359 6.60 -8.97 -6.53
CA PRO A 359 7.68 -8.94 -5.57
C PRO A 359 9.03 -9.04 -6.30
N GLN A 360 9.95 -8.16 -5.94
CA GLN A 360 11.32 -8.22 -6.45
C GLN A 360 12.03 -9.38 -5.77
N ILE A 361 12.56 -10.31 -6.55
CA ILE A 361 13.22 -11.50 -6.04
C ILE A 361 14.76 -11.45 -6.16
N GLY A 362 15.30 -10.45 -6.85
CA GLY A 362 16.75 -10.32 -6.95
C GLY A 362 17.20 -9.11 -7.79
N ILE A 363 18.51 -9.01 -7.95
CA ILE A 363 19.20 -7.95 -8.68
C ILE A 363 20.06 -8.58 -9.77
N ILE A 364 19.97 -8.02 -10.96
CA ILE A 364 20.77 -8.36 -12.15
C ILE A 364 21.57 -7.13 -12.61
N LYS A 365 22.72 -7.37 -13.20
CA LYS A 365 23.58 -6.34 -13.83
C LYS A 365 23.72 -6.61 -15.31
N MET A 366 23.59 -5.57 -16.12
CA MET A 366 23.79 -5.68 -17.56
C MET A 366 25.28 -5.76 -17.92
N THR A 367 25.69 -6.81 -18.61
CA THR A 367 27.06 -7.01 -19.13
C THR A 367 27.29 -6.28 -20.47
N ALA A 368 26.22 -6.04 -21.21
CA ALA A 368 26.17 -5.26 -22.44
C ALA A 368 24.87 -4.45 -22.49
N MET A 369 24.67 -3.65 -23.54
CA MET A 369 23.39 -3.02 -23.82
C MET A 369 22.37 -4.11 -24.17
N ALA A 370 21.35 -4.27 -23.32
CA ALA A 370 20.38 -5.36 -23.40
C ALA A 370 19.05 -4.87 -23.98
N PRO A 371 18.51 -5.51 -25.02
CA PRO A 371 17.16 -5.26 -25.50
C PRO A 371 16.13 -5.75 -24.47
N ILE A 372 15.06 -4.98 -24.29
CA ILE A 372 13.88 -5.38 -23.54
C ILE A 372 12.79 -5.70 -24.54
N VAL A 373 12.21 -6.90 -24.47
CA VAL A 373 11.10 -7.32 -25.32
C VAL A 373 9.78 -7.39 -24.52
N ASP A 374 8.65 -7.28 -25.19
CA ASP A 374 7.33 -7.27 -24.56
C ASP A 374 6.80 -8.69 -24.25
N LYS A 375 7.38 -9.73 -24.84
CA LYS A 375 7.09 -11.15 -24.62
C LYS A 375 8.27 -12.01 -25.00
N ILE A 376 8.36 -13.22 -24.47
CA ILE A 376 9.49 -14.16 -24.67
C ILE A 376 9.54 -14.66 -26.12
N THR A 377 8.40 -15.11 -26.66
CA THR A 377 8.33 -15.67 -28.01
C THR A 377 7.89 -14.58 -29.00
N ALA A 378 8.67 -14.35 -30.05
CA ALA A 378 8.44 -13.36 -31.09
C ALA A 378 8.10 -11.95 -30.51
N GLY A 379 8.82 -11.57 -29.43
CA GLY A 379 8.62 -10.31 -28.76
C GLY A 379 9.15 -9.12 -29.55
N THR A 380 8.45 -7.98 -29.45
CA THR A 380 8.90 -6.70 -30.01
C THR A 380 9.80 -6.00 -29.00
N VAL A 381 10.90 -5.44 -29.49
CA VAL A 381 11.80 -4.60 -28.67
C VAL A 381 11.07 -3.34 -28.26
N ILE A 382 10.90 -3.15 -26.95
CA ILE A 382 10.21 -1.99 -26.35
C ILE A 382 11.18 -0.95 -25.78
N GLY A 383 12.46 -1.32 -25.63
CA GLY A 383 13.51 -0.45 -25.13
C GLY A 383 14.84 -1.18 -24.95
N TYR A 384 15.78 -0.48 -24.35
CA TYR A 384 17.10 -1.02 -24.01
C TYR A 384 17.54 -0.56 -22.64
N ILE A 385 18.31 -1.40 -21.96
CA ILE A 385 19.05 -1.07 -20.73
C ILE A 385 20.53 -0.99 -21.10
N ASN A 386 21.21 0.07 -20.71
CA ASN A 386 22.63 0.24 -21.00
C ASN A 386 23.49 -0.73 -20.17
N LYS A 387 24.72 -0.98 -20.67
CA LYS A 387 25.75 -1.73 -19.94
C LYS A 387 25.98 -1.15 -18.54
N ASN A 388 26.32 -2.00 -17.59
CA ASN A 388 26.61 -1.68 -16.19
C ASN A 388 25.42 -1.14 -15.37
N GLN A 389 24.20 -1.16 -15.89
CA GLN A 389 23.02 -0.83 -15.11
C GLN A 389 22.56 -2.01 -14.28
N ASP A 390 22.27 -1.76 -13.00
CA ASP A 390 21.64 -2.74 -12.11
C ASP A 390 20.11 -2.62 -12.23
N TYR A 391 19.45 -3.78 -12.21
CA TYR A 391 17.99 -3.85 -12.34
C TYR A 391 17.41 -4.83 -11.34
N TYR A 392 16.21 -4.54 -10.79
CA TYR A 392 15.44 -5.53 -10.07
C TYR A 392 14.68 -6.42 -11.02
N PHE A 393 14.65 -7.73 -10.74
CA PHE A 393 13.80 -8.67 -11.46
C PHE A 393 12.79 -9.34 -10.55
N PHE A 394 11.69 -9.79 -11.12
CA PHE A 394 10.55 -10.38 -10.41
C PHE A 394 10.45 -11.89 -10.57
N LYS A 395 11.00 -12.40 -11.67
CA LYS A 395 10.89 -13.80 -12.06
C LYS A 395 11.98 -14.09 -13.08
N LYS A 396 12.46 -15.34 -13.07
CA LYS A 396 13.20 -15.93 -14.19
C LYS A 396 12.25 -16.88 -14.91
N GLU A 397 12.13 -16.75 -16.22
CA GLU A 397 11.24 -17.54 -17.07
C GLU A 397 11.97 -17.94 -18.33
N ASN A 398 12.27 -19.26 -18.46
CA ASN A 398 13.20 -19.78 -19.45
C ASN A 398 14.56 -19.03 -19.35
N ASP A 399 15.09 -18.59 -20.47
CA ASP A 399 16.34 -17.80 -20.56
C ASP A 399 16.10 -16.28 -20.45
N PHE A 400 15.02 -15.85 -19.80
CA PHE A 400 14.69 -14.45 -19.64
C PHE A 400 14.48 -14.06 -18.17
N TYR A 401 14.89 -12.85 -17.85
CA TYR A 401 14.54 -12.18 -16.60
C TYR A 401 13.39 -11.20 -16.83
N VAL A 402 12.37 -11.28 -15.96
CA VAL A 402 11.20 -10.41 -16.00
C VAL A 402 11.47 -9.18 -15.19
N VAL A 403 11.41 -8.01 -15.83
CA VAL A 403 11.73 -6.71 -15.24
C VAL A 403 10.59 -5.72 -15.37
N ASP A 404 10.59 -4.67 -14.54
CA ASP A 404 9.65 -3.55 -14.63
C ASP A 404 10.29 -2.40 -15.39
N ILE A 405 9.73 -2.03 -16.51
CA ILE A 405 10.13 -0.86 -17.27
C ILE A 405 9.01 0.20 -17.22
N GLY A 406 9.14 1.16 -16.31
CA GLY A 406 8.14 2.22 -16.16
C GLY A 406 6.73 1.74 -15.84
N GLY A 407 6.61 0.69 -15.02
CA GLY A 407 5.34 0.11 -14.60
C GLY A 407 4.76 -0.93 -15.56
N ARG A 408 5.48 -1.33 -16.60
CA ARG A 408 5.10 -2.45 -17.48
C ARG A 408 6.12 -3.58 -17.38
N VAL A 409 5.66 -4.80 -17.62
CA VAL A 409 6.52 -5.99 -17.70
C VAL A 409 7.34 -5.96 -19.00
N GLY A 410 8.63 -6.21 -18.88
CA GLY A 410 9.54 -6.46 -19.97
C GLY A 410 10.39 -7.69 -19.69
N TYR A 411 10.97 -8.28 -20.74
CA TYR A 411 11.79 -9.47 -20.68
C TYR A 411 13.19 -9.16 -21.22
N VAL A 412 14.23 -9.54 -20.47
CA VAL A 412 15.64 -9.38 -20.83
C VAL A 412 16.30 -10.75 -20.87
N ALA A 413 16.95 -11.10 -21.98
CA ALA A 413 17.58 -12.39 -22.13
C ALA A 413 18.82 -12.53 -21.23
N SER A 414 19.03 -13.74 -20.70
CA SER A 414 20.05 -14.06 -19.70
C SER A 414 21.49 -13.84 -20.20
N ASN A 415 21.73 -13.97 -21.52
CA ASN A 415 23.04 -13.74 -22.11
C ASN A 415 23.57 -12.29 -22.01
N TYR A 416 22.72 -11.33 -21.62
CA TYR A 416 23.09 -9.93 -21.33
C TYR A 416 23.30 -9.64 -19.85
N ILE A 417 23.26 -10.68 -18.98
CA ILE A 417 23.04 -10.49 -17.55
C ILE A 417 24.09 -11.22 -16.70
N THR A 418 24.56 -10.56 -15.64
CA THR A 418 25.16 -11.21 -14.47
C THR A 418 24.19 -11.04 -13.28
N GLU A 419 23.82 -12.12 -12.64
CA GLU A 419 22.99 -12.11 -11.43
C GLU A 419 23.84 -11.72 -10.24
N LEU A 420 23.43 -10.68 -9.48
CA LEU A 420 24.17 -10.16 -8.33
C LEU A 420 23.64 -10.71 -7.01
N SER A 421 22.33 -10.88 -6.89
CA SER A 421 21.69 -11.41 -5.68
C SER A 421 20.31 -11.97 -5.98
N VAL A 422 19.91 -12.98 -5.22
CA VAL A 422 18.54 -13.49 -5.16
C VAL A 422 18.08 -13.37 -3.71
N SER A 423 16.90 -12.81 -3.49
CA SER A 423 16.27 -12.82 -2.17
C SER A 423 15.83 -14.24 -1.84
N LYS A 424 16.43 -14.85 -0.83
CA LYS A 424 16.03 -16.15 -0.28
C LYS A 424 14.64 -16.08 0.36
#